data_1b90f11188d6a507cda9e2dbd8cdd5b7
#
_entry.id   1b90f11188d6a507cda9e2dbd8cdd5b7
#
_cell.length_a   1.000
_cell.length_b   1.000
_cell.length_c   1.000
_cell.angle_alpha   90.00
_cell.angle_beta   90.00
_cell.angle_gamma   90.00
#
_symmetry.space_group_name_H-M   'P 1'
#
loop_
_entity.id
_entity.type
_entity.pdbx_description
1 polymer ?
#
loop_
_entity_poly.entity_id
_entity_poly.type
_entity_poly.pdbx_seq_one_letter_code
_entity_poly.pdbx_strand_id
1 'polypeptide(L)'
;MSKDSSFDWLEVETALTQATATSEHHQKTFKSAILRGPYLQQGTDSSIIIRWATRTAGRGKVWYGTQPHKLSLSATQTAATCDHTVKLHGLEPDTKYYYAIAHSTEINEDFFFVTAPKQPKPTRIWVVGDSGRGNDIAAQVRDGYLKFTGTRHTDLWLMLGDNAYDTGTWDEYQRGVFEMYPQILRNSVLWTAIGNHDAGSASSESQSGPYYELFNPPTQGEAGGVASGTAAYYSFDYSNVHFICLDSYGSDRTPTGTMLTWVAEDAAVSDQDWKIAFWHHPPYTKGSHDSDTESELIEIRECALPILEAAGVDLVLSGHSHSYERSYLIHGHYGTSDTFTADMMQNQGSGREDASGAYYKPLGTNKTGTVYIVAGTSALADVVSPHPAMHTSLSIPGSLVLDVQGKRLDVTFVDDRGEVQDYFTMKKE
;
A
#
# COMPACT_ATOMS: atom_id res chain seq x y z
N MET A 1 -41.58 -1.48 -18.76
CA MET A 1 -40.88 -0.35 -19.42
C MET A 1 -39.92 0.21 -18.40
N SER A 2 -38.67 -0.26 -18.42
CA SER A 2 -37.61 0.23 -17.55
C SER A 2 -37.13 1.57 -18.12
N LYS A 3 -37.18 2.62 -17.30
CA LYS A 3 -36.53 3.89 -17.67
C LYS A 3 -35.02 3.67 -17.59
N ASP A 4 -34.40 3.85 -18.75
CA ASP A 4 -32.96 3.90 -18.94
C ASP A 4 -32.36 5.00 -18.03
N SER A 5 -31.64 4.65 -16.97
CA SER A 5 -30.99 5.59 -16.06
C SER A 5 -29.54 5.82 -16.50
N SER A 6 -29.32 6.06 -17.79
CA SER A 6 -28.03 6.50 -18.30
C SER A 6 -27.71 7.88 -17.73
N PHE A 7 -26.50 8.05 -17.23
CA PHE A 7 -26.00 9.35 -16.77
C PHE A 7 -25.93 10.30 -17.97
N ASP A 8 -26.75 11.38 -17.93
CA ASP A 8 -26.80 12.37 -19.00
C ASP A 8 -25.89 13.56 -18.65
N TRP A 9 -24.82 13.70 -19.39
CA TRP A 9 -23.89 14.83 -19.28
C TRP A 9 -24.57 16.19 -19.49
N LEU A 10 -25.64 16.23 -20.27
CA LEU A 10 -26.43 17.43 -20.49
C LEU A 10 -27.18 17.90 -19.23
N GLU A 11 -27.61 16.98 -18.34
CA GLU A 11 -28.23 17.37 -17.08
C GLU A 11 -27.19 17.99 -16.11
N VAL A 12 -25.96 17.53 -16.15
CA VAL A 12 -24.87 18.11 -15.34
C VAL A 12 -24.40 19.44 -15.91
N GLU A 13 -24.23 19.57 -17.22
CA GLU A 13 -23.93 20.85 -17.88
C GLU A 13 -25.05 21.86 -17.66
N THR A 14 -26.32 21.45 -17.74
CA THR A 14 -27.46 22.31 -17.51
C THR A 14 -27.53 22.78 -16.05
N ALA A 15 -27.24 21.91 -15.08
CA ALA A 15 -27.15 22.28 -13.68
C ALA A 15 -25.97 23.23 -13.37
N LEU A 16 -24.82 23.01 -14.02
CA LEU A 16 -23.66 23.90 -13.96
C LEU A 16 -23.94 25.27 -14.60
N THR A 17 -24.59 25.30 -15.74
CA THR A 17 -24.92 26.54 -16.47
C THR A 17 -25.97 27.35 -15.73
N GLN A 18 -26.96 26.73 -15.09
CA GLN A 18 -27.94 27.41 -14.24
C GLN A 18 -27.35 27.96 -12.94
N ALA A 19 -26.34 27.31 -12.38
CA ALA A 19 -25.62 27.79 -11.21
C ALA A 19 -24.71 29.01 -11.53
N THR A 20 -24.21 29.13 -12.76
CA THR A 20 -23.38 30.26 -13.20
C THR A 20 -24.18 31.50 -13.63
N ALA A 21 -25.44 31.35 -14.04
CA ALA A 21 -26.28 32.45 -14.54
C ALA A 21 -26.93 33.35 -13.46
N THR A 22 -26.76 33.02 -12.15
CA THR A 22 -27.41 33.78 -11.05
C THR A 22 -26.47 34.53 -10.13
N SER A 23 -25.20 34.77 -10.48
CA SER A 23 -24.28 35.52 -9.58
C SER A 23 -23.30 36.45 -10.29
N GLU A 24 -23.77 37.53 -10.86
CA GLU A 24 -23.00 38.78 -10.85
C GLU A 24 -23.33 39.53 -9.55
N HIS A 25 -22.62 39.31 -8.48
CA HIS A 25 -22.36 40.04 -7.25
C HIS A 25 -22.31 39.11 -6.04
N HIS A 26 -21.24 38.45 -5.84
CA HIS A 26 -20.54 38.05 -4.60
C HIS A 26 -19.53 36.98 -5.00
N GLN A 27 -18.25 37.31 -5.02
CA GLN A 27 -17.18 36.30 -4.97
C GLN A 27 -17.26 35.58 -3.61
N LYS A 28 -18.21 34.69 -3.45
CA LYS A 28 -18.11 33.58 -2.51
C LYS A 28 -17.28 32.52 -3.20
N THR A 29 -16.04 32.35 -2.78
CA THR A 29 -15.26 31.13 -3.03
C THR A 29 -16.12 29.96 -2.58
N PHE A 30 -16.76 29.26 -3.52
CA PHE A 30 -17.43 28.00 -3.25
C PHE A 30 -16.32 27.01 -2.85
N LYS A 31 -16.16 26.78 -1.54
CA LYS A 31 -15.33 25.68 -1.07
C LYS A 31 -15.98 24.39 -1.63
N SER A 32 -15.16 23.53 -2.26
CA SER A 32 -15.60 22.21 -2.73
C SER A 32 -16.47 21.53 -1.66
N ALA A 33 -17.54 20.86 -2.08
CA ALA A 33 -18.35 20.04 -1.20
C ALA A 33 -17.55 18.84 -0.67
N ILE A 34 -16.55 18.41 -1.42
CA ILE A 34 -15.63 17.31 -1.06
C ILE A 34 -14.58 17.81 -0.08
N LEU A 35 -14.42 17.11 1.04
CA LEU A 35 -13.38 17.32 2.03
C LEU A 35 -12.17 16.43 1.78
N ARG A 36 -12.40 15.19 1.34
CA ARG A 36 -11.39 14.16 1.17
C ARG A 36 -11.76 13.23 0.03
N GLY A 37 -10.76 12.74 -0.72
CA GLY A 37 -10.91 11.74 -1.77
C GLY A 37 -11.42 12.27 -3.10
N PRO A 38 -11.89 11.39 -3.99
CA PRO A 38 -12.08 9.95 -3.75
C PRO A 38 -10.78 9.17 -3.61
N TYR A 39 -10.87 8.02 -2.94
CA TYR A 39 -9.79 7.05 -2.83
C TYR A 39 -10.30 5.61 -2.88
N LEU A 40 -9.44 4.71 -3.36
CA LEU A 40 -9.76 3.33 -3.67
C LEU A 40 -9.27 2.40 -2.58
N GLN A 41 -10.13 1.47 -2.17
CA GLN A 41 -9.87 0.50 -1.12
C GLN A 41 -10.34 -0.90 -1.55
N GLN A 42 -9.72 -1.95 -1.02
CA GLN A 42 -10.16 -3.34 -1.14
C GLN A 42 -10.54 -3.73 -2.58
N GLY A 43 -9.63 -3.43 -3.54
CA GLY A 43 -9.82 -3.80 -4.95
C GLY A 43 -9.57 -5.29 -5.18
N THR A 44 -10.51 -5.95 -5.86
CA THR A 44 -10.45 -7.35 -6.26
C THR A 44 -10.63 -7.50 -7.77
N ASP A 45 -10.72 -8.72 -8.26
CA ASP A 45 -11.03 -9.02 -9.66
C ASP A 45 -12.48 -8.69 -10.05
N SER A 46 -13.37 -8.50 -9.07
CA SER A 46 -14.82 -8.36 -9.31
C SER A 46 -15.50 -7.30 -8.44
N SER A 47 -14.73 -6.61 -7.58
CA SER A 47 -15.26 -5.58 -6.69
C SER A 47 -14.21 -4.52 -6.34
N ILE A 48 -14.69 -3.34 -5.87
CA ILE A 48 -13.85 -2.28 -5.34
C ILE A 48 -14.67 -1.40 -4.38
N ILE A 49 -14.03 -0.83 -3.38
CA ILE A 49 -14.62 0.19 -2.52
C ILE A 49 -14.08 1.55 -2.95
N ILE A 50 -15.00 2.51 -3.16
CA ILE A 50 -14.69 3.92 -3.41
C ILE A 50 -15.15 4.72 -2.19
N ARG A 51 -14.22 5.47 -1.58
CA ARG A 51 -14.49 6.30 -0.40
C ARG A 51 -14.22 7.77 -0.69
N TRP A 52 -14.99 8.63 -0.05
CA TRP A 52 -14.78 10.09 0.00
C TRP A 52 -15.50 10.70 1.19
N ALA A 53 -15.14 11.92 1.57
CA ALA A 53 -15.86 12.67 2.60
C ALA A 53 -16.36 14.02 2.08
N THR A 54 -17.52 14.44 2.62
CA THR A 54 -18.19 15.70 2.29
C THR A 54 -18.42 16.57 3.51
N ARG A 55 -18.59 17.90 3.29
CA ARG A 55 -18.86 18.86 4.37
C ARG A 55 -20.26 18.71 4.98
N THR A 56 -21.20 18.18 4.22
CA THR A 56 -22.59 18.01 4.64
C THR A 56 -23.03 16.58 4.38
N ALA A 57 -23.84 16.02 5.27
CA ALA A 57 -24.35 14.67 5.11
C ALA A 57 -25.24 14.57 3.85
N GLY A 58 -25.03 13.49 3.11
CA GLY A 58 -25.75 13.17 1.90
C GLY A 58 -25.70 11.68 1.59
N ARG A 59 -26.43 11.23 0.57
CA ARG A 59 -26.31 9.86 0.09
C ARG A 59 -25.12 9.75 -0.89
N GLY A 60 -24.19 8.86 -0.58
CA GLY A 60 -23.09 8.53 -1.47
C GLY A 60 -23.61 7.80 -2.71
N LYS A 61 -23.21 8.26 -3.89
CA LYS A 61 -23.49 7.59 -5.18
C LYS A 61 -22.26 7.62 -6.06
N VAL A 62 -21.99 6.50 -6.71
CA VAL A 62 -20.94 6.35 -7.71
C VAL A 62 -21.60 5.95 -9.01
N TRP A 63 -21.27 6.63 -10.10
CA TRP A 63 -21.55 6.21 -11.46
C TRP A 63 -20.27 5.65 -12.06
N TYR A 64 -20.35 4.59 -12.85
CA TYR A 64 -19.19 3.95 -13.44
C TYR A 64 -19.49 3.25 -14.75
N GLY A 65 -18.43 2.99 -15.52
CA GLY A 65 -18.53 2.32 -16.82
C GLY A 65 -17.15 2.15 -17.46
N THR A 66 -17.08 1.38 -18.54
CA THR A 66 -15.82 1.09 -19.25
C THR A 66 -15.42 2.17 -20.28
N GLN A 67 -16.23 3.18 -20.48
CA GLN A 67 -15.97 4.30 -21.39
C GLN A 67 -16.00 5.62 -20.59
N PRO A 68 -15.05 6.54 -20.81
CA PRO A 68 -14.91 7.74 -19.95
C PRO A 68 -16.15 8.63 -19.89
N HIS A 69 -16.87 8.76 -21.00
CA HIS A 69 -18.07 9.63 -21.10
C HIS A 69 -19.39 8.86 -21.06
N LYS A 70 -19.35 7.55 -20.71
CA LYS A 70 -20.55 6.70 -20.64
C LYS A 70 -20.55 5.87 -19.35
N LEU A 71 -20.95 6.52 -18.25
CA LEU A 71 -21.06 5.89 -16.94
C LEU A 71 -22.48 5.34 -16.76
N SER A 72 -22.75 4.18 -17.39
CA SER A 72 -24.11 3.61 -17.48
C SER A 72 -24.54 2.81 -16.24
N LEU A 73 -23.60 2.50 -15.35
CA LEU A 73 -23.84 1.75 -14.12
C LEU A 73 -23.79 2.68 -12.91
N SER A 74 -24.47 2.34 -11.83
CA SER A 74 -24.34 3.10 -10.59
C SER A 74 -24.58 2.25 -9.35
N ALA A 75 -23.95 2.64 -8.24
CA ALA A 75 -24.19 2.12 -6.90
C ALA A 75 -24.45 3.28 -5.93
N THR A 76 -25.30 3.06 -4.93
CA THR A 76 -25.74 4.11 -4.01
C THR A 76 -25.72 3.59 -2.59
N GLN A 77 -25.08 4.34 -1.68
CA GLN A 77 -25.15 4.12 -0.25
C GLN A 77 -26.52 4.54 0.29
N THR A 78 -27.15 3.71 1.10
CA THR A 78 -28.53 3.95 1.59
C THR A 78 -28.57 5.03 2.67
N ALA A 79 -27.58 5.08 3.57
CA ALA A 79 -27.51 6.05 4.66
C ALA A 79 -26.99 7.41 4.15
N ALA A 80 -27.54 8.49 4.70
CA ALA A 80 -26.97 9.82 4.54
C ALA A 80 -25.88 10.03 5.59
N THR A 81 -24.66 10.34 5.13
CA THR A 81 -23.47 10.53 5.98
C THR A 81 -22.54 11.57 5.35
N CYS A 82 -21.56 12.05 6.11
CA CYS A 82 -20.46 12.85 5.60
C CYS A 82 -19.28 11.98 5.10
N ASP A 83 -19.13 10.77 5.63
CA ASP A 83 -18.11 9.81 5.17
C ASP A 83 -18.79 8.73 4.34
N HIS A 84 -18.43 8.68 3.06
CA HIS A 84 -19.08 7.83 2.07
C HIS A 84 -18.22 6.60 1.79
N THR A 85 -18.87 5.44 1.78
CA THR A 85 -18.28 4.15 1.42
C THR A 85 -19.21 3.45 0.46
N VAL A 86 -18.82 3.34 -0.81
CA VAL A 86 -19.62 2.68 -1.84
C VAL A 86 -18.83 1.52 -2.41
N LYS A 87 -19.34 0.30 -2.23
CA LYS A 87 -18.75 -0.91 -2.80
C LYS A 87 -19.42 -1.22 -4.15
N LEU A 88 -18.61 -1.38 -5.18
CA LEU A 88 -19.02 -1.85 -6.51
C LEU A 88 -18.78 -3.34 -6.59
N HIS A 89 -19.70 -4.08 -7.21
CA HIS A 89 -19.68 -5.53 -7.36
C HIS A 89 -20.00 -5.95 -8.78
N GLY A 90 -19.65 -7.20 -9.13
CA GLY A 90 -19.95 -7.76 -10.44
C GLY A 90 -19.16 -7.10 -11.57
N LEU A 91 -17.96 -6.65 -11.24
CA LEU A 91 -17.01 -6.09 -12.19
C LEU A 91 -16.33 -7.21 -12.98
N GLU A 92 -15.90 -6.91 -14.20
CA GLU A 92 -15.07 -7.82 -15.00
C GLU A 92 -13.60 -7.71 -14.57
N PRO A 93 -12.85 -8.82 -14.50
CA PRO A 93 -11.42 -8.80 -14.15
C PRO A 93 -10.57 -8.06 -15.18
N ASP A 94 -9.44 -7.54 -14.75
CA ASP A 94 -8.44 -6.84 -15.59
C ASP A 94 -9.07 -5.78 -16.52
N THR A 95 -10.04 -5.04 -15.98
CA THR A 95 -10.85 -4.11 -16.77
C THR A 95 -10.75 -2.71 -16.18
N LYS A 96 -10.49 -1.72 -17.05
CA LYS A 96 -10.49 -0.31 -16.69
C LYS A 96 -11.92 0.22 -16.64
N TYR A 97 -12.29 0.75 -15.47
CA TYR A 97 -13.55 1.44 -15.24
C TYR A 97 -13.29 2.91 -14.93
N TYR A 98 -14.01 3.79 -15.59
CA TYR A 98 -14.10 5.21 -15.25
C TYR A 98 -15.25 5.41 -14.27
N TYR A 99 -15.12 6.39 -13.36
CA TYR A 99 -16.15 6.64 -12.37
C TYR A 99 -16.32 8.13 -12.04
N ALA A 100 -17.47 8.47 -11.49
CA ALA A 100 -17.77 9.77 -10.90
C ALA A 100 -18.48 9.57 -9.57
N ILE A 101 -18.25 10.48 -8.63
CA ILE A 101 -18.87 10.45 -7.30
C ILE A 101 -19.87 11.59 -7.15
N ALA A 102 -20.94 11.37 -6.37
CA ALA A 102 -21.86 12.42 -5.98
C ALA A 102 -21.13 13.55 -5.22
N HIS A 103 -21.61 14.77 -5.39
CA HIS A 103 -21.07 16.00 -4.77
C HIS A 103 -19.75 16.51 -5.37
N SER A 104 -19.14 15.80 -6.32
CA SER A 104 -18.01 16.32 -7.09
C SER A 104 -18.49 17.15 -8.27
N THR A 105 -17.84 18.28 -8.49
CA THR A 105 -17.96 19.06 -9.73
C THR A 105 -16.90 18.68 -10.75
N GLU A 106 -15.95 17.84 -10.36
CA GLU A 106 -14.90 17.34 -11.25
C GLU A 106 -15.36 16.04 -11.88
N ILE A 107 -15.50 16.06 -13.20
CA ILE A 107 -15.76 14.88 -14.02
C ILE A 107 -14.70 14.89 -15.09
N ASN A 108 -13.70 14.03 -14.94
CA ASN A 108 -12.64 13.91 -15.93
C ASN A 108 -12.22 12.44 -16.11
N GLU A 109 -11.46 12.17 -17.15
CA GLU A 109 -10.93 10.85 -17.48
C GLU A 109 -9.88 10.35 -16.48
N ASP A 110 -9.44 11.19 -15.54
CA ASP A 110 -8.48 10.84 -14.51
C ASP A 110 -9.09 10.04 -13.35
N PHE A 111 -10.44 9.97 -13.29
CA PHE A 111 -11.13 9.16 -12.29
C PHE A 111 -11.41 7.76 -12.84
N PHE A 112 -10.47 6.86 -12.65
CA PHE A 112 -10.61 5.48 -13.08
C PHE A 112 -9.96 4.51 -12.08
N PHE A 113 -10.30 3.25 -12.20
CA PHE A 113 -9.60 2.14 -11.56
C PHE A 113 -9.48 0.96 -12.54
N VAL A 114 -8.57 0.04 -12.23
CA VAL A 114 -8.44 -1.23 -12.94
C VAL A 114 -8.68 -2.35 -11.93
N THR A 115 -9.57 -3.27 -12.25
CA THR A 115 -9.82 -4.46 -11.42
C THR A 115 -8.63 -5.41 -11.46
N ALA A 116 -8.40 -6.14 -10.36
CA ALA A 116 -7.32 -7.12 -10.31
C ALA A 116 -7.46 -8.18 -11.41
N PRO A 117 -6.36 -8.64 -12.00
CA PRO A 117 -6.39 -9.69 -13.01
C PRO A 117 -6.57 -11.07 -12.36
N LYS A 118 -7.28 -11.98 -13.04
CA LYS A 118 -7.35 -13.41 -12.66
C LYS A 118 -6.15 -14.23 -13.10
N GLN A 119 -5.43 -13.75 -14.10
CA GLN A 119 -4.25 -14.42 -14.62
C GLN A 119 -3.02 -13.55 -14.39
N PRO A 120 -1.83 -14.13 -14.23
CA PRO A 120 -0.60 -13.36 -14.08
C PRO A 120 -0.40 -12.38 -15.22
N LYS A 121 -0.18 -11.10 -14.88
CA LYS A 121 0.21 -10.05 -15.83
C LYS A 121 1.30 -9.16 -15.22
N PRO A 122 2.05 -8.40 -16.04
CA PRO A 122 3.02 -7.44 -15.54
C PRO A 122 2.36 -6.43 -14.60
N THR A 123 2.83 -6.38 -13.36
CA THR A 123 2.24 -5.58 -12.28
C THR A 123 3.27 -4.60 -11.73
N ARG A 124 2.92 -3.31 -11.59
CA ARG A 124 3.73 -2.29 -10.91
C ARG A 124 3.12 -1.92 -9.57
N ILE A 125 3.95 -1.98 -8.54
CA ILE A 125 3.60 -1.66 -7.16
C ILE A 125 4.48 -0.50 -6.70
N TRP A 126 3.88 0.56 -6.17
CA TRP A 126 4.60 1.62 -5.49
C TRP A 126 4.57 1.40 -3.99
N VAL A 127 5.70 1.63 -3.30
CA VAL A 127 5.82 1.42 -1.86
C VAL A 127 6.45 2.63 -1.20
N VAL A 128 5.79 3.15 -0.16
CA VAL A 128 6.28 4.24 0.68
C VAL A 128 6.22 3.84 2.16
N GLY A 129 7.19 4.24 2.93
CA GLY A 129 7.19 4.10 4.38
C GLY A 129 7.47 5.43 5.05
N ASP A 130 6.87 5.66 6.22
CA ASP A 130 7.08 6.86 7.03
C ASP A 130 6.78 8.17 6.27
N SER A 131 5.79 8.09 5.37
CA SER A 131 5.47 9.15 4.42
C SER A 131 4.51 10.21 4.96
N GLY A 132 3.96 10.00 6.17
CA GLY A 132 2.80 10.72 6.71
C GLY A 132 3.05 12.14 7.24
N ARG A 133 4.24 12.73 7.05
CA ARG A 133 4.55 14.08 7.56
C ARG A 133 3.86 15.20 6.79
N GLY A 134 3.44 14.96 5.54
CA GLY A 134 2.82 15.99 4.71
C GLY A 134 3.76 17.17 4.39
N ASN A 135 5.05 16.91 4.26
CA ASN A 135 6.10 17.91 4.06
C ASN A 135 6.63 17.93 2.62
N ASP A 136 7.54 18.85 2.33
CA ASP A 136 8.14 19.02 1.00
C ASP A 136 8.94 17.80 0.56
N ILE A 137 9.57 17.05 1.47
CA ILE A 137 10.31 15.83 1.14
C ILE A 137 9.34 14.77 0.64
N ALA A 138 8.21 14.53 1.31
CA ALA A 138 7.18 13.60 0.84
C ALA A 138 6.64 14.00 -0.55
N ALA A 139 6.47 15.30 -0.79
CA ALA A 139 6.07 15.81 -2.10
C ALA A 139 7.14 15.53 -3.18
N GLN A 140 8.41 15.76 -2.87
CA GLN A 140 9.53 15.49 -3.79
C GLN A 140 9.66 13.97 -4.09
N VAL A 141 9.53 13.10 -3.08
CA VAL A 141 9.55 11.64 -3.27
C VAL A 141 8.38 11.19 -4.16
N ARG A 142 7.17 11.73 -3.93
CA ARG A 142 6.02 11.48 -4.83
C ARG A 142 6.31 11.92 -6.26
N ASP A 143 6.81 13.13 -6.44
CA ASP A 143 7.08 13.70 -7.75
C ASP A 143 8.24 12.97 -8.46
N GLY A 144 9.26 12.52 -7.72
CA GLY A 144 10.32 11.64 -8.18
C GLY A 144 9.77 10.30 -8.69
N TYR A 145 8.86 9.68 -7.95
CA TYR A 145 8.16 8.48 -8.41
C TYR A 145 7.33 8.74 -9.67
N LEU A 146 6.56 9.82 -9.72
CA LEU A 146 5.75 10.17 -10.89
C LEU A 146 6.61 10.40 -12.14
N LYS A 147 7.77 11.03 -11.98
CA LYS A 147 8.78 11.19 -13.06
C LYS A 147 9.31 9.82 -13.51
N PHE A 148 9.67 8.94 -12.57
CA PHE A 148 10.20 7.61 -12.86
C PHE A 148 9.16 6.72 -13.56
N THR A 149 7.92 6.66 -13.04
CA THR A 149 6.87 5.80 -13.62
C THR A 149 6.37 6.30 -14.97
N GLY A 150 6.42 7.61 -15.23
CA GLY A 150 5.96 8.23 -16.46
C GLY A 150 4.47 7.93 -16.71
N THR A 151 4.17 7.35 -17.86
CA THR A 151 2.78 7.00 -18.23
C THR A 151 2.37 5.58 -17.81
N ARG A 152 3.28 4.80 -17.20
CA ARG A 152 2.94 3.45 -16.72
C ARG A 152 2.04 3.55 -15.52
N HIS A 153 0.89 2.86 -15.58
CA HIS A 153 -0.07 2.80 -14.47
C HIS A 153 0.54 2.11 -13.25
N THR A 154 0.26 2.65 -12.07
CA THR A 154 0.53 2.01 -10.78
C THR A 154 -0.66 1.11 -10.45
N ASP A 155 -0.47 -0.20 -10.49
CA ASP A 155 -1.56 -1.15 -10.30
C ASP A 155 -2.09 -1.13 -8.86
N LEU A 156 -1.19 -1.04 -7.88
CA LEU A 156 -1.51 -0.85 -6.46
C LEU A 156 -0.34 -0.18 -5.74
N TRP A 157 -0.56 0.32 -4.52
CA TRP A 157 0.50 0.87 -3.70
C TRP A 157 0.36 0.51 -2.23
N LEU A 158 1.50 0.41 -1.56
CA LEU A 158 1.63 0.03 -0.17
C LEU A 158 2.13 1.21 0.66
N MET A 159 1.57 1.40 1.84
CA MET A 159 2.13 2.26 2.89
C MET A 159 2.56 1.39 4.07
N LEU A 160 3.83 1.53 4.46
CA LEU A 160 4.48 0.66 5.44
C LEU A 160 4.32 1.13 6.89
N GLY A 161 3.30 1.90 7.19
CA GLY A 161 3.08 2.49 8.50
C GLY A 161 3.63 3.90 8.63
N ASP A 162 3.28 4.54 9.74
CA ASP A 162 3.50 5.96 10.00
C ASP A 162 2.93 6.81 8.88
N ASN A 163 1.67 6.52 8.59
CA ASN A 163 0.90 7.14 7.52
C ASN A 163 0.46 8.56 7.88
N ALA A 164 0.51 8.93 9.17
CA ALA A 164 0.17 10.26 9.67
C ALA A 164 0.99 10.61 10.91
N TYR A 165 1.70 11.74 10.89
CA TYR A 165 2.54 12.26 11.96
C TYR A 165 1.94 13.52 12.58
N ASP A 166 2.08 13.72 13.97
CA ASP A 166 2.95 12.95 14.90
C ASP A 166 2.18 11.83 15.63
N THR A 167 0.84 11.78 15.59
CA THR A 167 0.01 10.92 16.47
C THR A 167 -1.16 10.25 15.75
N GLY A 168 -1.21 10.27 14.42
CA GLY A 168 -2.24 9.59 13.65
C GLY A 168 -3.63 10.21 13.76
N THR A 169 -3.72 11.52 13.94
CA THR A 169 -5.00 12.24 14.00
C THR A 169 -5.65 12.38 12.61
N TRP A 170 -6.95 12.70 12.58
CA TRP A 170 -7.68 12.97 11.35
C TRP A 170 -7.04 14.04 10.48
N ASP A 171 -6.58 15.14 11.08
CA ASP A 171 -5.95 16.25 10.37
C ASP A 171 -4.58 15.86 9.81
N GLU A 172 -3.86 14.99 10.49
CA GLU A 172 -2.57 14.47 10.04
C GLU A 172 -2.74 13.53 8.85
N TYR A 173 -3.73 12.61 8.86
CA TYR A 173 -4.09 11.82 7.68
C TYR A 173 -4.54 12.69 6.52
N GLN A 174 -5.31 13.76 6.79
CA GLN A 174 -5.75 14.67 5.75
C GLN A 174 -4.54 15.27 5.01
N ARG A 175 -3.54 15.78 5.75
CA ARG A 175 -2.32 16.38 5.19
C ARG A 175 -1.36 15.34 4.61
N GLY A 176 -1.07 14.28 5.38
CA GLY A 176 -0.02 13.30 5.06
C GLY A 176 -0.40 12.31 3.97
N VAL A 177 -1.70 12.03 3.80
CA VAL A 177 -2.19 11.04 2.83
C VAL A 177 -3.07 11.70 1.76
N PHE A 178 -4.20 12.28 2.17
CA PHE A 178 -5.25 12.63 1.20
C PHE A 178 -4.94 13.87 0.38
N GLU A 179 -4.29 14.87 0.94
CA GLU A 179 -3.83 16.07 0.22
C GLU A 179 -2.48 15.83 -0.47
N MET A 180 -1.66 14.90 0.06
CA MET A 180 -0.36 14.59 -0.49
C MET A 180 -0.44 13.76 -1.79
N TYR A 181 -1.34 12.76 -1.86
CA TYR A 181 -1.35 11.76 -2.94
C TYR A 181 -2.68 11.69 -3.73
N PRO A 182 -3.38 12.80 -4.03
CA PRO A 182 -4.75 12.75 -4.58
C PRO A 182 -4.85 12.06 -5.94
N GLN A 183 -3.81 12.12 -6.77
CA GLN A 183 -3.79 11.50 -8.09
C GLN A 183 -3.71 9.97 -8.01
N ILE A 184 -2.82 9.44 -7.16
CA ILE A 184 -2.63 8.01 -7.00
C ILE A 184 -3.82 7.40 -6.28
N LEU A 185 -4.32 8.04 -5.22
CA LEU A 185 -5.46 7.60 -4.43
C LEU A 185 -6.74 7.34 -5.26
N ARG A 186 -6.95 8.12 -6.31
CA ARG A 186 -8.15 7.98 -7.16
C ARG A 186 -8.03 6.90 -8.23
N ASN A 187 -6.82 6.38 -8.50
CA ASN A 187 -6.56 5.48 -9.64
C ASN A 187 -5.96 4.14 -9.24
N SER A 188 -5.36 4.04 -8.05
CA SER A 188 -4.66 2.85 -7.56
C SER A 188 -5.14 2.50 -6.16
N VAL A 189 -5.35 1.21 -5.91
CA VAL A 189 -5.81 0.75 -4.59
C VAL A 189 -4.67 0.88 -3.59
N LEU A 190 -4.96 1.55 -2.48
CA LEU A 190 -4.04 1.71 -1.35
C LEU A 190 -4.22 0.57 -0.35
N TRP A 191 -3.10 -0.02 0.07
CA TRP A 191 -3.00 -1.01 1.13
C TRP A 191 -2.03 -0.51 2.21
N THR A 192 -2.48 -0.45 3.46
CA THR A 192 -1.74 0.21 4.54
C THR A 192 -1.38 -0.76 5.67
N ALA A 193 -0.14 -0.68 6.17
CA ALA A 193 0.20 -1.17 7.51
C ALA A 193 -0.01 -0.05 8.54
N ILE A 194 -0.27 -0.41 9.79
CA ILE A 194 -0.30 0.54 10.91
C ILE A 194 1.11 0.72 11.47
N GLY A 195 1.52 1.98 11.75
CA GLY A 195 2.75 2.31 12.46
C GLY A 195 2.48 2.79 13.89
N ASN A 196 3.55 3.04 14.65
CA ASN A 196 3.46 3.50 16.04
C ASN A 196 2.88 4.94 16.13
N HIS A 197 3.15 5.80 15.15
CA HIS A 197 2.54 7.13 15.09
C HIS A 197 1.04 7.06 14.75
N ASP A 198 0.63 6.17 13.85
CA ASP A 198 -0.79 5.89 13.59
C ASP A 198 -1.52 5.42 14.86
N ALA A 199 -0.87 4.54 15.63
CA ALA A 199 -1.40 4.00 16.88
C ALA A 199 -1.47 5.02 18.03
N GLY A 200 -0.87 6.19 17.88
CA GLY A 200 -1.04 7.30 18.83
C GLY A 200 -2.50 7.75 18.99
N SER A 201 -3.33 7.59 17.95
CA SER A 201 -4.78 7.90 17.98
C SER A 201 -5.65 6.71 17.57
N ALA A 202 -5.09 5.52 17.43
CA ALA A 202 -5.81 4.31 17.06
C ALA A 202 -5.45 3.13 17.97
N SER A 203 -6.31 2.13 18.05
CA SER A 203 -6.10 0.92 18.84
C SER A 203 -6.39 -0.32 18.02
N SER A 204 -5.41 -1.19 17.87
CA SER A 204 -5.54 -2.48 17.17
C SER A 204 -6.47 -3.44 17.90
N GLU A 205 -6.48 -3.42 19.23
CA GLU A 205 -7.34 -4.28 20.05
C GLU A 205 -8.83 -3.99 19.81
N SER A 206 -9.21 -2.70 19.87
CA SER A 206 -10.61 -2.28 19.67
C SER A 206 -10.95 -1.93 18.22
N GLN A 207 -9.97 -1.91 17.32
CA GLN A 207 -10.07 -1.49 15.91
C GLN A 207 -10.79 -0.14 15.77
N SER A 208 -10.35 0.83 16.57
CA SER A 208 -10.94 2.16 16.65
C SER A 208 -9.90 3.25 16.39
N GLY A 209 -10.40 4.46 16.10
CA GLY A 209 -9.57 5.62 15.79
C GLY A 209 -9.38 5.85 14.30
N PRO A 210 -8.70 6.95 13.92
CA PRO A 210 -8.65 7.43 12.54
C PRO A 210 -8.18 6.39 11.52
N TYR A 211 -7.15 5.60 11.85
CA TYR A 211 -6.65 4.54 10.95
C TYR A 211 -7.77 3.57 10.56
N TYR A 212 -8.47 2.99 11.53
CA TYR A 212 -9.51 1.99 11.30
C TYR A 212 -10.80 2.58 10.72
N GLU A 213 -11.03 3.87 10.91
CA GLU A 213 -12.17 4.57 10.33
C GLU A 213 -11.92 4.99 8.88
N LEU A 214 -10.66 5.22 8.50
CA LEU A 214 -10.26 5.68 7.16
C LEU A 214 -10.03 4.55 6.17
N PHE A 215 -9.49 3.41 6.61
CA PHE A 215 -9.10 2.32 5.74
C PHE A 215 -10.00 1.08 5.90
N ASN A 216 -10.14 0.31 4.83
CA ASN A 216 -10.97 -0.90 4.77
C ASN A 216 -10.12 -2.10 4.34
N PRO A 217 -9.18 -2.58 5.15
CA PRO A 217 -8.50 -3.83 4.85
C PRO A 217 -9.48 -5.02 4.89
N PRO A 218 -9.20 -6.12 4.16
CA PRO A 218 -10.05 -7.31 4.20
C PRO A 218 -9.95 -7.98 5.56
N THR A 219 -11.11 -8.38 6.12
CA THR A 219 -11.19 -9.08 7.41
C THR A 219 -11.70 -10.52 7.27
N GLN A 220 -12.37 -10.81 6.15
CA GLN A 220 -13.00 -12.09 5.87
C GLN A 220 -12.43 -12.78 4.62
N GLY A 221 -11.19 -12.41 4.23
CA GLY A 221 -10.55 -12.94 3.02
C GLY A 221 -11.17 -12.42 1.71
N GLU A 222 -11.79 -11.22 1.73
CA GLU A 222 -12.53 -10.66 0.59
C GLU A 222 -11.66 -10.39 -0.64
N ALA A 223 -10.36 -10.28 -0.44
CA ALA A 223 -9.38 -10.02 -1.49
C ALA A 223 -8.39 -11.18 -1.71
N GLY A 224 -8.68 -12.36 -1.20
CA GLY A 224 -7.78 -13.53 -1.17
C GLY A 224 -7.20 -13.77 0.23
N GLY A 225 -6.55 -14.92 0.41
CA GLY A 225 -5.99 -15.36 1.69
C GLY A 225 -7.02 -15.88 2.70
N VAL A 226 -6.56 -16.12 3.91
CA VAL A 226 -7.36 -16.62 5.04
C VAL A 226 -7.96 -15.45 5.81
N ALA A 227 -9.22 -15.56 6.21
CA ALA A 227 -9.89 -14.55 7.03
C ALA A 227 -9.13 -14.32 8.34
N SER A 228 -8.66 -13.09 8.57
CA SER A 228 -7.99 -12.70 9.82
C SER A 228 -8.97 -12.37 10.95
N GLY A 229 -10.20 -12.02 10.60
CA GLY A 229 -11.21 -11.52 11.54
C GLY A 229 -10.93 -10.11 12.07
N THR A 230 -9.90 -9.43 11.60
CA THR A 230 -9.46 -8.12 12.08
C THR A 230 -8.97 -7.24 10.94
N ALA A 231 -9.03 -5.92 11.13
CA ALA A 231 -8.43 -4.94 10.21
C ALA A 231 -6.97 -4.60 10.58
N ALA A 232 -6.44 -5.14 11.68
CA ALA A 232 -5.09 -4.86 12.16
C ALA A 232 -4.02 -5.59 11.32
N TYR A 233 -4.31 -6.80 10.92
CA TYR A 233 -3.47 -7.60 10.02
C TYR A 233 -4.34 -8.38 9.04
N TYR A 234 -3.84 -8.57 7.82
CA TYR A 234 -4.63 -9.13 6.73
C TYR A 234 -3.74 -9.60 5.57
N SER A 235 -4.33 -10.32 4.63
CA SER A 235 -3.70 -10.68 3.37
C SER A 235 -4.59 -10.35 2.18
N PHE A 236 -3.98 -10.30 1.01
CA PHE A 236 -4.69 -10.16 -0.26
C PHE A 236 -3.85 -10.68 -1.41
N ASP A 237 -4.52 -11.07 -2.50
CA ASP A 237 -3.89 -11.50 -3.74
C ASP A 237 -4.04 -10.43 -4.82
N TYR A 238 -2.98 -10.21 -5.58
CA TYR A 238 -3.03 -9.43 -6.80
C TYR A 238 -2.15 -10.08 -7.87
N SER A 239 -2.74 -10.41 -9.02
CA SER A 239 -2.05 -11.15 -10.07
C SER A 239 -1.51 -12.49 -9.55
N ASN A 240 -0.22 -12.71 -9.56
CA ASN A 240 0.46 -13.89 -9.02
C ASN A 240 1.27 -13.60 -7.75
N VAL A 241 0.83 -12.61 -6.98
CA VAL A 241 1.46 -12.20 -5.72
C VAL A 241 0.48 -12.31 -4.57
N HIS A 242 0.89 -12.97 -3.51
CA HIS A 242 0.24 -12.96 -2.22
C HIS A 242 0.91 -11.95 -1.29
N PHE A 243 0.14 -11.01 -0.79
CA PHE A 243 0.59 -9.97 0.13
C PHE A 243 0.09 -10.26 1.53
N ILE A 244 0.98 -10.14 2.52
CA ILE A 244 0.70 -10.36 3.94
C ILE A 244 1.05 -9.07 4.69
N CYS A 245 0.06 -8.42 5.28
CA CYS A 245 0.23 -7.27 6.15
C CYS A 245 0.15 -7.68 7.61
N LEU A 246 1.18 -7.37 8.41
CA LEU A 246 1.19 -7.62 9.85
C LEU A 246 1.08 -6.31 10.63
N ASP A 247 0.52 -6.38 11.83
CA ASP A 247 0.58 -5.32 12.84
C ASP A 247 1.74 -5.59 13.79
N SER A 248 2.85 -4.91 13.54
CA SER A 248 4.06 -5.06 14.35
C SER A 248 4.08 -4.23 15.63
N TYR A 249 3.00 -3.48 15.94
CA TYR A 249 2.92 -2.62 17.11
C TYR A 249 1.85 -3.04 18.13
N GLY A 250 0.58 -3.03 17.72
CA GLY A 250 -0.53 -3.20 18.65
C GLY A 250 -1.00 -4.64 18.86
N SER A 251 -0.64 -5.57 17.95
CA SER A 251 -1.00 -6.98 18.04
C SER A 251 0.01 -7.83 18.80
N ASP A 252 -0.45 -8.95 19.36
CA ASP A 252 0.41 -9.93 20.04
C ASP A 252 1.39 -10.58 19.05
N ARG A 253 2.69 -10.36 19.25
CA ARG A 253 3.80 -10.86 18.44
C ARG A 253 4.41 -12.17 18.96
N THR A 254 3.81 -12.79 19.98
CA THR A 254 4.27 -14.10 20.46
C THR A 254 3.98 -15.20 19.43
N PRO A 255 4.78 -16.28 19.38
CA PRO A 255 4.60 -17.36 18.40
C PRO A 255 3.21 -18.06 18.47
N THR A 256 2.53 -17.97 19.61
CA THR A 256 1.19 -18.53 19.84
C THR A 256 0.08 -17.47 19.81
N GLY A 257 0.45 -16.22 19.57
CA GLY A 257 -0.50 -15.11 19.39
C GLY A 257 -1.39 -15.31 18.17
N THR A 258 -2.56 -14.69 18.18
CA THR A 258 -3.55 -14.85 17.12
C THR A 258 -3.02 -14.43 15.75
N MET A 259 -2.24 -13.35 15.69
CA MET A 259 -1.64 -12.88 14.44
C MET A 259 -0.66 -13.89 13.85
N LEU A 260 0.29 -14.40 14.64
CA LEU A 260 1.31 -15.32 14.13
C LEU A 260 0.74 -16.72 13.86
N THR A 261 -0.29 -17.15 14.60
CA THR A 261 -1.04 -18.36 14.28
C THR A 261 -1.77 -18.24 12.95
N TRP A 262 -2.44 -17.10 12.72
CA TRP A 262 -3.14 -16.79 11.47
C TRP A 262 -2.17 -16.75 10.28
N VAL A 263 -1.03 -16.03 10.41
CA VAL A 263 -0.08 -15.90 9.29
C VAL A 263 0.56 -17.23 8.90
N ALA A 264 0.77 -18.13 9.87
CA ALA A 264 1.28 -19.48 9.59
C ALA A 264 0.31 -20.27 8.69
N GLU A 265 -1.00 -20.15 8.92
CA GLU A 265 -2.03 -20.76 8.09
C GLU A 265 -2.13 -20.07 6.73
N ASP A 266 -2.25 -18.74 6.71
CA ASP A 266 -2.43 -17.93 5.51
C ASP A 266 -1.28 -18.09 4.50
N ALA A 267 -0.04 -17.97 4.97
CA ALA A 267 1.13 -18.11 4.12
C ALA A 267 1.33 -19.56 3.61
N ALA A 268 0.83 -20.57 4.35
CA ALA A 268 0.94 -21.98 3.96
C ALA A 268 -0.07 -22.38 2.86
N VAL A 269 -1.26 -21.78 2.87
CA VAL A 269 -2.32 -22.15 1.89
C VAL A 269 -2.19 -21.40 0.56
N SER A 270 -1.43 -20.32 0.51
CA SER A 270 -1.23 -19.54 -0.71
C SER A 270 -0.38 -20.32 -1.73
N ASP A 271 -0.90 -20.46 -2.95
CA ASP A 271 -0.24 -21.06 -4.10
C ASP A 271 0.32 -20.03 -5.11
N GLN A 272 0.31 -18.75 -4.73
CA GLN A 272 0.84 -17.67 -5.57
C GLN A 272 2.35 -17.84 -5.82
N ASP A 273 2.80 -17.41 -6.99
CA ASP A 273 4.23 -17.48 -7.36
C ASP A 273 5.11 -16.67 -6.40
N TRP A 274 4.62 -15.52 -5.93
CA TRP A 274 5.34 -14.62 -5.04
C TRP A 274 4.60 -14.41 -3.73
N LYS A 275 5.35 -14.38 -2.61
CA LYS A 275 4.85 -14.02 -1.29
C LYS A 275 5.63 -12.81 -0.78
N ILE A 276 4.94 -11.70 -0.57
CA ILE A 276 5.52 -10.45 -0.10
C ILE A 276 4.84 -10.08 1.22
N ALA A 277 5.60 -10.00 2.31
CA ALA A 277 5.08 -9.56 3.59
C ALA A 277 5.51 -8.10 3.86
N PHE A 278 4.64 -7.31 4.52
CA PHE A 278 4.95 -5.93 4.87
C PHE A 278 4.32 -5.55 6.21
N TRP A 279 5.05 -4.71 6.94
CA TRP A 279 4.65 -4.16 8.24
C TRP A 279 5.56 -2.99 8.60
N HIS A 280 5.35 -2.35 9.75
CA HIS A 280 6.08 -1.14 10.10
C HIS A 280 7.48 -1.38 10.68
N HIS A 281 7.63 -2.12 11.79
CA HIS A 281 8.90 -2.24 12.54
C HIS A 281 9.86 -3.24 11.87
N PRO A 282 11.06 -2.80 11.42
CA PRO A 282 11.97 -3.65 10.66
C PRO A 282 12.67 -4.71 11.55
N PRO A 283 12.84 -5.94 11.06
CA PRO A 283 13.57 -6.98 11.81
C PRO A 283 15.08 -6.73 11.84
N TYR A 284 15.61 -5.98 10.90
CA TYR A 284 17.03 -5.62 10.79
C TYR A 284 17.17 -4.15 10.40
N THR A 285 17.86 -3.37 11.24
CA THR A 285 18.20 -1.97 10.96
C THR A 285 19.27 -1.46 11.93
N LYS A 286 20.06 -0.49 11.46
CA LYS A 286 20.95 0.36 12.24
C LYS A 286 20.83 1.83 11.78
N GLY A 287 19.63 2.23 11.36
CA GLY A 287 19.28 3.60 11.01
C GLY A 287 18.95 4.46 12.23
N SER A 288 17.80 5.16 12.20
CA SER A 288 17.30 5.93 13.35
C SER A 288 16.85 5.04 14.52
N HIS A 289 16.66 3.76 14.25
CA HIS A 289 16.28 2.72 15.21
C HIS A 289 17.31 1.57 15.20
N ASP A 290 17.37 0.80 16.29
CA ASP A 290 18.31 -0.29 16.43
C ASP A 290 17.60 -1.63 16.71
N SER A 291 17.65 -2.53 15.72
CA SER A 291 17.02 -3.85 15.81
C SER A 291 17.61 -4.79 16.85
N ASP A 292 18.75 -4.45 17.49
CA ASP A 292 19.30 -5.25 18.58
C ASP A 292 18.79 -4.84 19.97
N THR A 293 18.10 -3.68 20.07
CA THR A 293 17.74 -3.09 21.37
C THR A 293 16.26 -2.80 21.55
N GLU A 294 15.51 -2.62 20.46
CA GLU A 294 14.10 -2.27 20.52
C GLU A 294 13.20 -3.50 20.50
N SER A 295 12.26 -3.57 21.45
CA SER A 295 11.45 -4.77 21.72
C SER A 295 10.62 -5.22 20.52
N GLU A 296 9.94 -4.29 19.84
CA GLU A 296 9.08 -4.58 18.69
C GLU A 296 9.87 -5.20 17.53
N LEU A 297 11.09 -4.70 17.30
CA LEU A 297 11.99 -5.17 16.25
C LEU A 297 12.56 -6.55 16.58
N ILE A 298 12.92 -6.76 17.85
CA ILE A 298 13.41 -8.06 18.35
C ILE A 298 12.31 -9.11 18.24
N GLU A 299 11.12 -8.83 18.80
CA GLU A 299 10.01 -9.77 18.84
C GLU A 299 9.54 -10.17 17.43
N ILE A 300 9.41 -9.21 16.49
CA ILE A 300 9.03 -9.54 15.11
C ILE A 300 10.09 -10.39 14.41
N ARG A 301 11.38 -10.11 14.66
CA ARG A 301 12.49 -10.91 14.14
C ARG A 301 12.48 -12.32 14.67
N GLU A 302 12.39 -12.49 15.99
CA GLU A 302 12.51 -13.79 16.64
C GLU A 302 11.26 -14.66 16.45
N CYS A 303 10.07 -14.06 16.38
CA CYS A 303 8.82 -14.78 16.38
C CYS A 303 8.17 -14.91 14.98
N ALA A 304 8.19 -13.88 14.16
CA ALA A 304 7.52 -13.91 12.85
C ALA A 304 8.41 -14.46 11.74
N LEU A 305 9.70 -14.11 11.70
CA LEU A 305 10.56 -14.52 10.58
C LEU A 305 10.71 -16.02 10.42
N PRO A 306 10.85 -16.85 11.50
CA PRO A 306 10.87 -18.30 11.34
C PRO A 306 9.64 -18.86 10.63
N ILE A 307 8.46 -18.28 10.89
CA ILE A 307 7.18 -18.68 10.27
C ILE A 307 7.18 -18.27 8.80
N LEU A 308 7.50 -17.03 8.50
CA LEU A 308 7.49 -16.47 7.15
C LEU A 308 8.53 -17.15 6.24
N GLU A 309 9.73 -17.38 6.72
CA GLU A 309 10.77 -18.11 5.98
C GLU A 309 10.38 -19.57 5.73
N ALA A 310 9.78 -20.26 6.73
CA ALA A 310 9.27 -21.62 6.56
C ALA A 310 8.13 -21.70 5.53
N ALA A 311 7.32 -20.63 5.40
CA ALA A 311 6.29 -20.51 4.39
C ALA A 311 6.80 -20.06 3.01
N GLY A 312 8.11 -19.76 2.88
CA GLY A 312 8.76 -19.38 1.63
C GLY A 312 8.49 -17.94 1.19
N VAL A 313 8.29 -17.01 2.14
CA VAL A 313 8.19 -15.57 1.82
C VAL A 313 9.45 -15.11 1.09
N ASP A 314 9.26 -14.33 0.05
CA ASP A 314 10.33 -13.91 -0.86
C ASP A 314 10.92 -12.56 -0.47
N LEU A 315 10.07 -11.64 -0.06
CA LEU A 315 10.41 -10.25 0.22
C LEU A 315 9.65 -9.77 1.47
N VAL A 316 10.35 -9.07 2.34
CA VAL A 316 9.79 -8.38 3.50
C VAL A 316 10.08 -6.89 3.35
N LEU A 317 9.04 -6.07 3.51
CA LEU A 317 9.09 -4.61 3.43
C LEU A 317 8.70 -3.99 4.76
N SER A 318 9.47 -3.03 5.25
CA SER A 318 9.22 -2.34 6.51
C SER A 318 9.62 -0.86 6.43
N GLY A 319 9.10 -0.07 7.37
CA GLY A 319 9.39 1.35 7.57
C GLY A 319 10.14 1.61 8.88
N HIS A 320 9.63 2.56 9.68
CA HIS A 320 10.03 2.93 11.02
C HIS A 320 11.44 3.53 11.11
N SER A 321 12.46 2.83 10.66
CA SER A 321 13.80 3.40 10.58
C SER A 321 13.93 4.26 9.33
N HIS A 322 14.28 5.52 9.51
CA HIS A 322 14.28 6.54 8.45
C HIS A 322 15.52 6.41 7.55
N SER A 323 15.73 5.20 7.07
CA SER A 323 16.83 4.80 6.18
C SER A 323 16.30 3.91 5.05
N TYR A 324 17.05 3.81 3.96
CA TYR A 324 16.91 2.71 3.03
C TYR A 324 17.97 1.66 3.36
N GLU A 325 17.53 0.46 3.71
CA GLU A 325 18.42 -0.67 3.94
C GLU A 325 17.90 -1.90 3.21
N ARG A 326 18.79 -2.63 2.53
CA ARG A 326 18.44 -3.86 1.82
C ARG A 326 19.41 -4.97 2.19
N SER A 327 18.87 -6.09 2.66
CA SER A 327 19.67 -7.26 3.02
C SER A 327 20.22 -7.98 1.77
N TYR A 328 21.21 -8.87 2.00
CA TYR A 328 21.47 -10.00 1.11
C TYR A 328 20.23 -10.91 1.04
N LEU A 329 20.26 -11.89 0.15
CA LEU A 329 19.29 -13.00 0.21
C LEU A 329 19.72 -13.90 1.37
N ILE A 330 18.99 -13.84 2.51
CA ILE A 330 19.37 -14.49 3.77
C ILE A 330 18.31 -15.49 4.25
N HIS A 331 18.73 -16.43 5.11
CA HIS A 331 17.85 -17.41 5.74
C HIS A 331 18.39 -17.81 7.12
N GLY A 332 17.51 -17.89 8.12
CA GLY A 332 17.82 -18.47 9.43
C GLY A 332 18.57 -17.56 10.39
N HIS A 333 18.54 -16.23 10.19
CA HIS A 333 19.07 -15.26 11.13
C HIS A 333 17.95 -14.63 11.96
N TYR A 334 17.91 -14.95 13.24
CA TYR A 334 16.86 -14.42 14.15
C TYR A 334 17.44 -13.76 15.41
N GLY A 335 18.76 -13.78 15.59
CA GLY A 335 19.46 -13.19 16.73
C GLY A 335 19.88 -11.73 16.50
N THR A 336 20.71 -11.21 17.40
CA THR A 336 21.32 -9.88 17.28
C THR A 336 22.32 -9.79 16.13
N SER A 337 22.64 -8.58 15.69
CA SER A 337 23.48 -8.32 14.51
C SER A 337 24.86 -9.00 14.60
N ASP A 338 25.46 -9.10 15.79
CA ASP A 338 26.75 -9.76 16.02
C ASP A 338 26.71 -11.30 15.87
N THR A 339 25.52 -11.90 15.82
CA THR A 339 25.34 -13.35 15.58
C THR A 339 25.18 -13.69 14.09
N PHE A 340 25.14 -12.69 13.19
CA PHE A 340 25.03 -12.91 11.76
C PHE A 340 26.30 -13.51 11.17
N THR A 341 26.18 -14.59 10.42
CA THR A 341 27.31 -15.31 9.82
C THR A 341 27.11 -15.50 8.32
N ALA A 342 28.20 -15.73 7.59
CA ALA A 342 28.19 -15.83 6.13
C ALA A 342 27.38 -17.03 5.60
N ASP A 343 27.21 -18.09 6.37
CA ASP A 343 26.40 -19.27 6.01
C ASP A 343 24.88 -19.00 6.05
N MET A 344 24.46 -17.91 6.66
CA MET A 344 23.09 -17.42 6.61
C MET A 344 22.75 -16.72 5.28
N MET A 345 23.77 -16.32 4.49
CA MET A 345 23.58 -15.76 3.15
C MET A 345 23.34 -16.89 2.13
N GLN A 346 22.16 -16.95 1.57
CA GLN A 346 21.88 -17.87 0.45
C GLN A 346 22.52 -17.38 -0.84
N ASN A 347 22.79 -16.07 -0.93
CA ASN A 347 23.56 -15.44 -1.99
C ASN A 347 24.29 -14.21 -1.43
N GLN A 348 25.61 -14.16 -1.63
CA GLN A 348 26.48 -13.06 -1.17
C GLN A 348 26.61 -11.91 -2.17
N GLY A 349 25.94 -12.03 -3.32
CA GLY A 349 25.97 -11.01 -4.38
C GLY A 349 24.96 -9.88 -4.13
N SER A 350 24.98 -8.92 -5.02
CA SER A 350 24.11 -7.73 -4.99
C SER A 350 22.67 -7.99 -5.45
N GLY A 351 22.40 -9.12 -6.13
CA GLY A 351 21.15 -9.37 -6.83
C GLY A 351 21.00 -8.56 -8.13
N ARG A 352 22.00 -7.75 -8.50
CA ARG A 352 21.99 -6.93 -9.72
C ARG A 352 22.46 -7.73 -10.93
N GLU A 353 21.66 -7.75 -12.00
CA GLU A 353 22.01 -8.49 -13.22
C GLU A 353 23.26 -7.95 -13.93
N ASP A 354 23.55 -6.65 -13.79
CA ASP A 354 24.72 -5.98 -14.35
C ASP A 354 26.00 -6.13 -13.48
N ALA A 355 25.91 -6.85 -12.35
CA ALA A 355 27.01 -7.06 -11.42
C ALA A 355 27.18 -8.55 -11.05
N SER A 356 26.66 -8.98 -9.90
CA SER A 356 26.80 -10.37 -9.41
C SER A 356 25.70 -11.34 -9.92
N GLY A 357 24.77 -10.86 -10.72
CA GLY A 357 23.62 -11.61 -11.22
C GLY A 357 22.39 -11.50 -10.31
N ALA A 358 21.23 -11.88 -10.85
CA ALA A 358 19.98 -11.93 -10.10
C ALA A 358 20.05 -12.95 -8.96
N TYR A 359 19.19 -12.77 -7.95
CA TYR A 359 18.92 -13.82 -6.98
C TYR A 359 18.02 -14.90 -7.58
N TYR A 360 18.44 -16.15 -7.50
CA TYR A 360 17.68 -17.30 -7.99
C TYR A 360 17.08 -18.08 -6.82
N LYS A 361 15.78 -18.34 -6.90
CA LYS A 361 15.05 -19.15 -5.92
C LYS A 361 14.52 -20.41 -6.60
N PRO A 362 15.01 -21.60 -6.22
CA PRO A 362 14.51 -22.85 -6.79
C PRO A 362 13.06 -23.11 -6.38
N LEU A 363 12.25 -23.57 -7.33
CA LEU A 363 10.87 -23.98 -7.09
C LEU A 363 10.80 -25.23 -6.20
N GLY A 364 9.72 -25.36 -5.43
CA GLY A 364 9.43 -26.56 -4.63
C GLY A 364 10.25 -26.69 -3.34
N THR A 365 10.95 -25.65 -2.91
CA THR A 365 11.61 -25.59 -1.60
C THR A 365 11.40 -24.23 -0.94
N ASN A 366 11.15 -24.22 0.37
CA ASN A 366 10.93 -23.00 1.14
C ASN A 366 12.23 -22.41 1.72
N LYS A 367 13.33 -23.17 1.74
CA LYS A 367 14.63 -22.72 2.24
C LYS A 367 15.45 -22.00 1.17
N THR A 368 14.87 -21.00 0.56
CA THR A 368 15.48 -20.30 -0.58
C THR A 368 15.96 -18.90 -0.27
N GLY A 369 15.77 -18.47 1.00
CA GLY A 369 16.10 -17.14 1.47
C GLY A 369 15.01 -16.09 1.22
N THR A 370 15.11 -15.01 1.97
CA THR A 370 14.23 -13.83 1.90
C THR A 370 15.11 -12.59 1.79
N VAL A 371 14.68 -11.58 1.06
CA VAL A 371 15.28 -10.24 1.09
C VAL A 371 14.44 -9.37 2.01
N TYR A 372 15.10 -8.65 2.91
CA TYR A 372 14.50 -7.72 3.86
C TYR A 372 14.86 -6.29 3.46
N ILE A 373 13.85 -5.41 3.39
CA ILE A 373 14.05 -4.02 3.03
C ILE A 373 13.42 -3.12 4.10
N VAL A 374 14.20 -2.15 4.54
CA VAL A 374 13.74 -0.98 5.26
C VAL A 374 13.60 0.16 4.25
N ALA A 375 12.44 0.78 4.17
CA ALA A 375 12.14 1.87 3.24
C ALA A 375 11.38 2.99 3.94
N GLY A 376 11.90 3.44 5.10
CA GLY A 376 11.30 4.50 5.93
C GLY A 376 11.68 5.92 5.53
N THR A 377 12.08 6.16 4.26
CA THR A 377 12.65 7.43 3.83
C THR A 377 11.71 8.31 3.01
N SER A 378 10.40 8.02 3.00
CA SER A 378 9.52 8.72 2.07
C SER A 378 9.12 10.14 2.51
N ALA A 379 9.44 10.57 3.75
CA ALA A 379 9.24 11.96 4.20
C ALA A 379 10.41 12.55 5.00
N LEU A 380 11.43 11.75 5.28
CA LEU A 380 12.70 12.18 5.88
C LEU A 380 13.76 11.11 5.67
N ALA A 381 15.02 11.41 5.96
CA ALA A 381 16.11 10.43 5.94
C ALA A 381 17.10 10.77 7.04
N ASP A 382 17.46 9.77 7.85
CA ASP A 382 18.44 9.87 8.93
C ASP A 382 19.71 9.10 8.60
N VAL A 383 20.75 9.30 9.41
CA VAL A 383 22.02 8.60 9.24
C VAL A 383 21.82 7.11 9.54
N VAL A 384 22.42 6.26 8.73
CA VAL A 384 22.40 4.81 8.90
C VAL A 384 23.81 4.26 9.13
N SER A 385 23.94 3.35 10.09
CA SER A 385 25.14 2.58 10.35
C SER A 385 25.08 1.21 9.66
N PRO A 386 26.22 0.57 9.36
CA PRO A 386 26.19 -0.75 8.74
C PRO A 386 25.57 -1.82 9.67
N HIS A 387 24.61 -2.58 9.16
CA HIS A 387 24.15 -3.83 9.77
C HIS A 387 24.70 -5.01 8.94
N PRO A 388 25.28 -6.06 9.56
CA PRO A 388 26.00 -7.13 8.82
C PRO A 388 25.11 -7.92 7.84
N ALA A 389 23.80 -8.00 8.08
CA ALA A 389 22.85 -8.62 7.14
C ALA A 389 22.53 -7.74 5.93
N MET A 390 22.87 -6.43 5.96
CA MET A 390 22.52 -5.48 4.90
C MET A 390 23.61 -5.41 3.84
N HIS A 391 23.19 -5.55 2.57
CA HIS A 391 24.03 -5.33 1.39
C HIS A 391 24.17 -3.83 1.07
N THR A 392 23.08 -3.08 1.20
CA THR A 392 23.00 -1.66 0.87
C THR A 392 22.33 -0.90 2.02
N SER A 393 22.91 0.27 2.37
CA SER A 393 22.33 1.20 3.35
C SER A 393 22.55 2.62 2.88
N LEU A 394 21.46 3.39 2.72
CA LEU A 394 21.48 4.77 2.19
C LEU A 394 20.67 5.70 3.09
N SER A 395 21.19 6.92 3.29
CA SER A 395 20.56 8.01 4.04
C SER A 395 20.03 9.07 3.08
N ILE A 396 19.12 8.68 2.18
CA ILE A 396 18.53 9.57 1.18
C ILE A 396 17.03 9.36 1.09
N PRO A 397 16.23 10.42 0.85
CA PRO A 397 14.79 10.30 0.63
C PRO A 397 14.48 9.49 -0.63
N GLY A 398 13.41 8.68 -0.57
CA GLY A 398 13.01 7.88 -1.73
C GLY A 398 11.85 6.95 -1.44
N SER A 399 11.55 6.12 -2.42
CA SER A 399 10.49 5.11 -2.38
C SER A 399 10.85 3.89 -3.20
N LEU A 400 10.12 2.77 -3.01
CA LEU A 400 10.36 1.56 -3.78
C LEU A 400 9.36 1.41 -4.94
N VAL A 401 9.83 0.83 -6.01
CA VAL A 401 9.03 0.35 -7.14
C VAL A 401 9.30 -1.13 -7.31
N LEU A 402 8.23 -1.94 -7.23
CA LEU A 402 8.30 -3.36 -7.52
C LEU A 402 7.62 -3.61 -8.86
N ASP A 403 8.32 -4.29 -9.76
CA ASP A 403 7.80 -4.75 -11.04
C ASP A 403 7.81 -6.28 -11.07
N VAL A 404 6.60 -6.88 -11.09
CA VAL A 404 6.43 -8.34 -11.16
C VAL A 404 6.02 -8.73 -12.57
N GLN A 405 6.74 -9.69 -13.16
CA GLN A 405 6.40 -10.27 -14.45
C GLN A 405 6.60 -11.79 -14.44
N GLY A 406 5.51 -12.52 -14.22
CA GLY A 406 5.57 -13.97 -14.03
C GLY A 406 6.52 -14.32 -12.89
N LYS A 407 7.54 -15.12 -13.16
CA LYS A 407 8.55 -15.57 -12.18
C LYS A 407 9.76 -14.62 -12.03
N ARG A 408 9.59 -13.36 -12.42
CA ARG A 408 10.58 -12.28 -12.24
C ARG A 408 9.99 -11.19 -11.36
N LEU A 409 10.75 -10.77 -10.36
CA LEU A 409 10.50 -9.62 -9.50
C LEU A 409 11.71 -8.70 -9.57
N ASP A 410 11.50 -7.48 -10.07
CA ASP A 410 12.46 -6.39 -10.01
C ASP A 410 12.06 -5.43 -8.90
N VAL A 411 13.02 -5.07 -8.04
CA VAL A 411 12.83 -4.09 -6.97
C VAL A 411 13.82 -2.95 -7.18
N THR A 412 13.30 -1.74 -7.22
CA THR A 412 14.07 -0.53 -7.49
C THR A 412 13.83 0.51 -6.41
N PHE A 413 14.89 1.06 -5.83
CA PHE A 413 14.81 2.24 -4.95
C PHE A 413 15.07 3.50 -5.78
N VAL A 414 14.08 4.40 -5.77
CA VAL A 414 14.05 5.64 -6.53
C VAL A 414 14.10 6.81 -5.56
N ASP A 415 15.03 7.75 -5.76
CA ASP A 415 15.17 8.94 -4.91
C ASP A 415 14.10 10.01 -5.20
N ASP A 416 14.13 11.09 -4.45
CA ASP A 416 13.25 12.26 -4.56
C ASP A 416 13.38 13.04 -5.89
N ARG A 417 14.39 12.72 -6.72
CA ARG A 417 14.59 13.30 -8.06
C ARG A 417 14.15 12.36 -9.18
N GLY A 418 13.73 11.13 -8.83
CA GLY A 418 13.36 10.09 -9.79
C GLY A 418 14.54 9.35 -10.40
N GLU A 419 15.68 9.35 -9.70
CA GLU A 419 16.88 8.63 -10.12
C GLU A 419 17.00 7.31 -9.35
N VAL A 420 17.43 6.24 -10.06
CA VAL A 420 17.62 4.92 -9.44
C VAL A 420 18.90 4.91 -8.61
N GLN A 421 18.78 4.63 -7.33
CA GLN A 421 19.89 4.59 -6.39
C GLN A 421 20.32 3.17 -6.03
N ASP A 422 19.36 2.22 -6.01
CA ASP A 422 19.62 0.79 -5.85
C ASP A 422 18.58 -0.03 -6.61
N TYR A 423 18.95 -1.25 -7.05
CA TYR A 423 18.00 -2.23 -7.57
C TYR A 423 18.53 -3.65 -7.44
N PHE A 424 17.62 -4.60 -7.47
CA PHE A 424 17.94 -6.02 -7.61
C PHE A 424 16.80 -6.77 -8.30
N THR A 425 17.12 -7.96 -8.79
CA THR A 425 16.19 -8.87 -9.43
C THR A 425 16.16 -10.20 -8.70
N MET A 426 14.96 -10.72 -8.49
CA MET A 426 14.73 -12.10 -8.06
C MET A 426 14.06 -12.90 -9.18
N LYS A 427 14.45 -14.17 -9.35
CA LYS A 427 13.88 -15.11 -10.32
C LYS A 427 13.56 -16.44 -9.66
N LYS A 428 12.43 -17.05 -10.04
CA LYS A 428 12.04 -18.41 -9.62
C LYS A 428 12.18 -19.38 -10.80
N GLU A 429 12.92 -20.45 -10.58
CA GLU A 429 13.23 -21.47 -11.60
C GLU A 429 12.96 -22.88 -11.09
#